data_5275c6781da352f8331af221b7e9ebfd
#
_entry.id   5275c6781da352f8331af221b7e9ebfd
#
_cell.length_a   1.000
_cell.length_b   1.000
_cell.length_c   1.000
_cell.angle_alpha   90.00
_cell.angle_beta   90.00
_cell.angle_gamma   90.00
#
_symmetry.space_group_name_H-M   'P 1'
#
loop_
_entity.id
_entity.type
_entity.pdbx_description
1 polymer ?
#
loop_
_entity_poly.entity_id
_entity_poly.type
_entity_poly.pdbx_seq_one_letter_code
_entity_poly.pdbx_strand_id
1 'polypeptide(L)'
;MARKLPQLQRRLGAADLFGVAYGEVASSIYFALGIIAAHALGLTPFVLLFVGMLFLVVALSYAEGTTELRETGGAATFVRRAFNDLAGFIAGWALFLDYLIVTALAALFLPHYLGRAIGANSLDSGPWDKVVALGTIAFVGALRLARRQRMYAASLVLTVVDLFTQLLLVVLGLALLWSPDALTHGASLGSSPSWHEIAFALPLAMLAYTGLETVANLAEETRRPGVQLPKSLFAGIGAVVAMYVGIAVVGLMAFPARGGTTQLGTTWASAPLMGIVAALDTHLPDWVHTPLRVYVGLSGAFILFVAAATSVSGFGRLAYSLGEHGQLPRVFGRLHRRTLVSPQAILAAVVISSALILVTAPLAHPVAFLASLFSFGVLLAFTAAQLAVIQLRRTEPNRRRPFKVPLNVRIRGVEVPVPSVVGAVATFSIWIVAMATHPAARYAGPAWLAAGLVLYLVVRRERGAGLLEHVVSTDEQVVPEATFTKILVPMKLGPMARRWWRPR
;
A
#
# COMPACT_ATOMS: atom_id res chain seq x y z
N MET A 1 14.46 -16.61 35.17
CA MET A 1 13.23 -16.19 34.50
C MET A 1 13.58 -15.57 33.13
N ALA A 2 13.42 -16.30 32.05
CA ALA A 2 13.60 -15.77 30.70
C ALA A 2 12.53 -14.70 30.46
N ARG A 3 12.96 -13.46 30.26
CA ARG A 3 12.08 -12.33 29.98
C ARG A 3 11.48 -12.52 28.60
N LYS A 4 10.19 -12.92 28.49
CA LYS A 4 9.49 -13.01 27.21
C LYS A 4 9.65 -11.70 26.46
N LEU A 5 10.20 -11.75 25.26
CA LEU A 5 10.24 -10.61 24.34
C LEU A 5 8.79 -10.19 24.04
N PRO A 6 8.51 -8.89 23.85
CA PRO A 6 7.20 -8.42 23.54
C PRO A 6 6.78 -8.93 22.16
N GLN A 7 5.85 -9.89 22.12
CA GLN A 7 5.28 -10.44 20.90
C GLN A 7 4.07 -9.64 20.43
N LEU A 8 3.86 -9.54 19.12
CA LEU A 8 2.68 -8.94 18.51
C LEU A 8 1.43 -9.75 18.90
N GLN A 9 0.35 -9.09 19.31
CA GLN A 9 -0.85 -9.75 19.81
C GLN A 9 -1.87 -9.94 18.68
N ARG A 10 -2.39 -11.14 18.46
CA ARG A 10 -3.44 -11.47 17.50
C ARG A 10 -4.79 -10.86 17.91
N ARG A 11 -5.07 -9.65 17.47
CA ARG A 11 -6.28 -8.89 17.84
C ARG A 11 -7.17 -8.51 16.65
N LEU A 12 -6.60 -8.41 15.44
CA LEU A 12 -7.29 -7.88 14.26
C LEU A 12 -8.32 -8.87 13.72
N GLY A 13 -9.55 -8.39 13.52
CA GLY A 13 -10.64 -9.09 12.87
C GLY A 13 -10.78 -8.72 11.39
N ALA A 14 -11.77 -9.29 10.70
CA ALA A 14 -12.01 -9.01 9.28
C ALA A 14 -12.38 -7.55 9.01
N ALA A 15 -13.15 -6.91 9.90
CA ALA A 15 -13.52 -5.50 9.76
C ALA A 15 -12.32 -4.56 9.91
N ASP A 16 -11.43 -4.83 10.89
CA ASP A 16 -10.22 -4.04 11.08
C ASP A 16 -9.31 -4.13 9.85
N LEU A 17 -9.14 -5.35 9.30
CA LEU A 17 -8.34 -5.60 8.10
C LEU A 17 -8.97 -4.96 6.86
N PHE A 18 -10.30 -5.00 6.72
CA PHE A 18 -11.00 -4.29 5.64
C PHE A 18 -10.78 -2.79 5.75
N GLY A 19 -10.91 -2.22 6.95
CA GLY A 19 -10.68 -0.80 7.20
C GLY A 19 -9.26 -0.36 6.84
N VAL A 20 -8.26 -1.19 7.14
CA VAL A 20 -6.87 -0.91 6.74
C VAL A 20 -6.70 -1.08 5.23
N ALA A 21 -7.19 -2.18 4.64
CA ALA A 21 -7.05 -2.45 3.22
C ALA A 21 -7.73 -1.39 2.35
N TYR A 22 -8.99 -1.08 2.65
CA TYR A 22 -9.74 -0.06 1.94
C TYR A 22 -9.13 1.33 2.16
N GLY A 23 -8.91 1.73 3.42
CA GLY A 23 -8.48 3.08 3.77
C GLY A 23 -7.11 3.45 3.18
N GLU A 24 -6.18 2.49 3.11
CA GLU A 24 -4.87 2.70 2.48
C GLU A 24 -5.03 2.87 0.97
N VAL A 25 -5.75 1.96 0.30
CA VAL A 25 -5.92 2.02 -1.16
C VAL A 25 -6.82 3.21 -1.54
N ALA A 26 -7.98 3.38 -0.88
CA ALA A 26 -8.98 4.38 -1.25
C ALA A 26 -8.49 5.84 -1.16
N SER A 27 -7.52 6.10 -0.29
CA SER A 27 -6.92 7.44 -0.18
C SER A 27 -6.13 7.86 -1.42
N SER A 28 -5.67 6.90 -2.22
CA SER A 28 -4.80 7.20 -3.37
C SER A 28 -5.53 7.89 -4.51
N ILE A 29 -6.86 7.76 -4.65
CA ILE A 29 -7.63 8.48 -5.68
C ILE A 29 -7.55 10.00 -5.51
N TYR A 30 -7.38 10.48 -4.27
CA TYR A 30 -7.31 11.90 -3.94
C TYR A 30 -6.10 12.60 -4.58
N PHE A 31 -5.04 11.87 -4.91
CA PHE A 31 -3.85 12.41 -5.59
C PHE A 31 -3.57 11.74 -6.94
N ALA A 32 -4.01 10.51 -7.18
CA ALA A 32 -3.68 9.79 -8.40
C ALA A 32 -4.60 10.16 -9.58
N LEU A 33 -5.88 10.45 -9.32
CA LEU A 33 -6.87 10.69 -10.39
C LEU A 33 -6.46 11.81 -11.34
N GLY A 34 -6.02 12.95 -10.80
CA GLY A 34 -5.60 14.09 -11.62
C GLY A 34 -4.43 13.76 -12.54
N ILE A 35 -3.41 13.08 -12.00
CA ILE A 35 -2.22 12.68 -12.77
C ILE A 35 -2.57 11.68 -13.87
N ILE A 36 -3.42 10.69 -13.56
CA ILE A 36 -3.85 9.69 -14.53
C ILE A 36 -4.70 10.34 -15.62
N ALA A 37 -5.65 11.20 -15.24
CA ALA A 37 -6.53 11.89 -16.18
C ALA A 37 -5.78 12.85 -17.11
N ALA A 38 -4.67 13.45 -16.68
CA ALA A 38 -3.82 14.29 -17.50
C ALA A 38 -3.26 13.55 -18.73
N HIS A 39 -3.04 12.25 -18.63
CA HIS A 39 -2.47 11.43 -19.71
C HIS A 39 -3.48 10.47 -20.33
N ALA A 40 -4.31 9.80 -19.52
CA ALA A 40 -5.30 8.84 -20.03
C ALA A 40 -6.55 9.51 -20.62
N LEU A 41 -6.77 10.81 -20.36
CA LEU A 41 -7.89 11.58 -20.89
C LEU A 41 -9.25 10.85 -20.72
N GLY A 42 -10.05 10.71 -21.78
CA GLY A 42 -11.31 10.00 -21.79
C GLY A 42 -11.20 8.50 -21.48
N LEU A 43 -10.00 7.91 -21.57
CA LEU A 43 -9.76 6.49 -21.23
C LEU A 43 -9.42 6.28 -19.74
N THR A 44 -9.43 7.32 -18.91
CA THR A 44 -9.11 7.21 -17.47
C THR A 44 -9.88 6.11 -16.74
N PRO A 45 -11.23 5.95 -16.89
CA PRO A 45 -11.95 4.87 -16.22
C PRO A 45 -11.50 3.48 -16.67
N PHE A 46 -11.15 3.31 -17.94
CA PHE A 46 -10.68 2.04 -18.50
C PHE A 46 -9.28 1.70 -18.00
N VAL A 47 -8.38 2.68 -17.92
CA VAL A 47 -7.04 2.51 -17.35
C VAL A 47 -7.13 2.12 -15.88
N LEU A 48 -7.97 2.79 -15.08
CA LEU A 48 -8.19 2.44 -13.68
C LEU A 48 -8.82 1.05 -13.53
N LEU A 49 -9.79 0.68 -14.36
CA LEU A 49 -10.38 -0.65 -14.35
C LEU A 49 -9.33 -1.73 -14.68
N PHE A 50 -8.56 -1.53 -15.75
CA PHE A 50 -7.52 -2.47 -16.18
C PHE A 50 -6.48 -2.70 -15.09
N VAL A 51 -5.95 -1.61 -14.53
CA VAL A 51 -4.94 -1.68 -13.46
C VAL A 51 -5.54 -2.26 -12.17
N GLY A 52 -6.80 -1.94 -11.85
CA GLY A 52 -7.53 -2.53 -10.72
C GLY A 52 -7.71 -4.05 -10.85
N MET A 53 -8.03 -4.53 -12.07
CA MET A 53 -8.10 -5.97 -12.35
C MET A 53 -6.74 -6.66 -12.24
N LEU A 54 -5.68 -6.01 -12.72
CA LEU A 54 -4.31 -6.50 -12.53
C LEU A 54 -3.95 -6.54 -11.04
N PHE A 55 -4.33 -5.53 -10.28
CA PHE A 55 -4.09 -5.48 -8.83
C PHE A 55 -4.84 -6.60 -8.09
N LEU A 56 -6.05 -6.98 -8.51
CA LEU A 56 -6.73 -8.18 -7.99
C LEU A 56 -5.93 -9.46 -8.25
N VAL A 57 -5.29 -9.58 -9.42
CA VAL A 57 -4.41 -10.72 -9.73
C VAL A 57 -3.18 -10.73 -8.83
N VAL A 58 -2.56 -9.57 -8.58
CA VAL A 58 -1.46 -9.44 -7.61
C VAL A 58 -1.92 -9.84 -6.21
N ALA A 59 -3.12 -9.39 -5.80
CA ALA A 59 -3.70 -9.70 -4.49
C ALA A 59 -3.93 -11.19 -4.26
N LEU A 60 -4.20 -11.98 -5.30
CA LEU A 60 -4.28 -13.45 -5.19
C LEU A 60 -2.94 -14.04 -4.71
N SER A 61 -1.82 -13.58 -5.27
CA SER A 61 -0.49 -14.04 -4.89
C SER A 61 -0.12 -13.59 -3.46
N TYR A 62 -0.44 -12.35 -3.12
CA TYR A 62 -0.25 -11.83 -1.76
C TYR A 62 -1.08 -12.60 -0.72
N ALA A 63 -2.34 -12.92 -1.04
CA ALA A 63 -3.18 -13.71 -0.15
C ALA A 63 -2.61 -15.10 0.11
N GLU A 64 -2.06 -15.78 -0.90
CA GLU A 64 -1.39 -17.07 -0.72
C GLU A 64 -0.12 -16.92 0.11
N GLY A 65 0.82 -16.05 -0.31
CA GLY A 65 2.09 -15.86 0.38
C GLY A 65 1.92 -15.45 1.84
N THR A 66 1.03 -14.49 2.12
CA THR A 66 0.77 -13.98 3.48
C THR A 66 0.12 -15.03 4.39
N THR A 67 -0.77 -15.86 3.86
CA THR A 67 -1.42 -16.91 4.65
C THR A 67 -0.53 -18.14 4.86
N GLU A 68 0.42 -18.38 3.96
CA GLU A 68 1.41 -19.44 4.04
C GLU A 68 2.55 -19.08 5.00
N LEU A 69 3.10 -17.86 4.86
CA LEU A 69 4.26 -17.36 5.61
C LEU A 69 3.83 -16.29 6.62
N ARG A 70 3.13 -16.60 7.63
CA ARG A 70 2.51 -15.69 8.62
C ARG A 70 3.50 -14.78 9.37
N GLU A 71 4.45 -14.21 8.65
CA GLU A 71 5.50 -13.34 9.15
C GLU A 71 5.27 -11.90 8.71
N THR A 72 5.75 -10.92 9.51
CA THR A 72 5.79 -9.52 9.14
C THR A 72 6.85 -9.29 8.08
N GLY A 73 6.54 -8.49 7.03
CA GLY A 73 7.47 -8.17 5.94
C GLY A 73 6.89 -8.36 4.54
N GLY A 74 5.66 -8.92 4.44
CA GLY A 74 4.92 -9.03 3.17
C GLY A 74 5.75 -9.68 2.06
N ALA A 75 5.82 -9.02 0.88
CA ALA A 75 6.56 -9.55 -0.28
C ALA A 75 8.05 -9.81 0.01
N ALA A 76 8.70 -9.02 0.83
CA ALA A 76 10.11 -9.25 1.18
C ALA A 76 10.31 -10.62 1.83
N THR A 77 9.38 -11.03 2.70
CA THR A 77 9.40 -12.35 3.33
C THR A 77 9.19 -13.48 2.32
N PHE A 78 8.21 -13.32 1.38
CA PHE A 78 7.95 -14.35 0.36
C PHE A 78 9.17 -14.54 -0.55
N VAL A 79 9.75 -13.43 -1.00
CA VAL A 79 10.92 -13.43 -1.90
C VAL A 79 12.13 -14.00 -1.19
N ARG A 80 12.36 -13.61 0.08
CA ARG A 80 13.43 -14.16 0.91
C ARG A 80 13.33 -15.67 1.03
N ARG A 81 12.15 -16.18 1.35
CA ARG A 81 11.89 -17.62 1.53
C ARG A 81 11.99 -18.39 0.22
N ALA A 82 11.51 -17.81 -0.88
CA ALA A 82 11.50 -18.45 -2.20
C ALA A 82 12.87 -18.55 -2.84
N PHE A 83 13.72 -17.54 -2.61
CA PHE A 83 15.02 -17.41 -3.27
C PHE A 83 16.17 -17.33 -2.27
N ASN A 84 16.45 -16.14 -1.71
CA ASN A 84 17.50 -15.88 -0.73
C ASN A 84 17.34 -14.51 -0.07
N ASP A 85 18.22 -14.20 0.90
CA ASP A 85 18.18 -12.95 1.64
C ASP A 85 18.40 -11.72 0.77
N LEU A 86 19.29 -11.78 -0.22
CA LEU A 86 19.55 -10.65 -1.14
C LEU A 86 18.30 -10.31 -1.97
N ALA A 87 17.64 -11.32 -2.54
CA ALA A 87 16.41 -11.12 -3.31
C ALA A 87 15.29 -10.54 -2.42
N GLY A 88 15.13 -11.07 -1.21
CA GLY A 88 14.20 -10.53 -0.20
C GLY A 88 14.49 -9.09 0.16
N PHE A 89 15.76 -8.75 0.33
CA PHE A 89 16.20 -7.37 0.58
C PHE A 89 15.85 -6.43 -0.57
N ILE A 90 16.15 -6.82 -1.82
CA ILE A 90 15.84 -6.02 -3.01
C ILE A 90 14.34 -5.74 -3.10
N ALA A 91 13.49 -6.76 -2.89
CA ALA A 91 12.05 -6.59 -2.89
C ALA A 91 11.57 -5.66 -1.76
N GLY A 92 12.09 -5.81 -0.54
CA GLY A 92 11.77 -4.95 0.60
C GLY A 92 12.27 -3.52 0.42
N TRP A 93 13.48 -3.34 -0.13
CA TRP A 93 14.06 -2.03 -0.40
C TRP A 93 13.29 -1.29 -1.50
N ALA A 94 12.81 -2.00 -2.51
CA ALA A 94 11.92 -1.46 -3.52
C ALA A 94 10.57 -1.02 -2.92
N LEU A 95 9.98 -1.80 -1.99
CA LEU A 95 8.76 -1.45 -1.27
C LEU A 95 8.92 -0.25 -0.32
N PHE A 96 10.12 0.11 0.10
CA PHE A 96 10.31 1.34 0.86
C PHE A 96 9.88 2.57 0.07
N LEU A 97 10.08 2.58 -1.25
CA LEU A 97 9.59 3.66 -2.11
C LEU A 97 8.07 3.82 -2.03
N ASP A 98 7.32 2.70 -1.97
CA ASP A 98 5.86 2.75 -1.79
C ASP A 98 5.50 3.56 -0.54
N TYR A 99 5.94 3.15 0.63
CA TYR A 99 5.60 3.82 1.88
C TYR A 99 6.08 5.27 1.98
N LEU A 100 7.31 5.54 1.52
CA LEU A 100 7.92 6.86 1.59
C LEU A 100 7.24 7.86 0.67
N ILE A 101 6.91 7.43 -0.56
CA ILE A 101 6.29 8.29 -1.56
C ILE A 101 4.82 8.51 -1.25
N VAL A 102 4.08 7.46 -0.81
CA VAL A 102 2.69 7.64 -0.37
C VAL A 102 2.62 8.59 0.82
N THR A 103 3.55 8.48 1.79
CA THR A 103 3.65 9.46 2.89
C THR A 103 3.86 10.88 2.38
N ALA A 104 4.77 11.07 1.41
CA ALA A 104 5.07 12.38 0.85
C ALA A 104 3.89 12.95 0.05
N LEU A 105 3.28 12.13 -0.84
CA LEU A 105 2.14 12.56 -1.65
C LEU A 105 0.90 12.85 -0.81
N ALA A 106 0.56 11.98 0.13
CA ALA A 106 -0.57 12.21 1.01
C ALA A 106 -0.42 13.51 1.82
N ALA A 107 0.80 13.79 2.30
CA ALA A 107 1.09 15.04 2.99
C ALA A 107 1.06 16.27 2.07
N LEU A 108 1.53 16.15 0.81
CA LEU A 108 1.50 17.24 -0.18
C LEU A 108 0.07 17.60 -0.61
N PHE A 109 -0.80 16.59 -0.77
CA PHE A 109 -2.17 16.84 -1.25
C PHE A 109 -3.12 17.28 -0.12
N LEU A 110 -2.84 16.95 1.13
CA LEU A 110 -3.67 17.31 2.29
C LEU A 110 -3.98 18.83 2.36
N PRO A 111 -3.01 19.77 2.27
CA PRO A 111 -3.28 21.19 2.34
C PRO A 111 -4.19 21.69 1.21
N HIS A 112 -4.14 21.11 0.02
CA HIS A 112 -5.01 21.47 -1.08
C HIS A 112 -6.49 21.15 -0.79
N TYR A 113 -6.78 19.96 -0.24
CA TYR A 113 -8.14 19.61 0.19
C TYR A 113 -8.62 20.50 1.34
N LEU A 114 -7.77 20.73 2.34
CA LEU A 114 -8.09 21.58 3.48
C LEU A 114 -8.31 23.04 3.05
N GLY A 115 -7.42 23.58 2.22
CA GLY A 115 -7.51 24.95 1.71
C GLY A 115 -8.81 25.20 0.95
N ARG A 116 -9.19 24.29 0.06
CA ARG A 116 -10.44 24.38 -0.70
C ARG A 116 -11.68 24.17 0.17
N ALA A 117 -11.60 23.38 1.23
CA ALA A 117 -12.70 23.20 2.19
C ALA A 117 -13.03 24.51 2.91
N ILE A 118 -12.02 25.22 3.42
CA ILE A 118 -12.19 26.43 4.25
C ILE A 118 -12.04 27.74 3.47
N GLY A 119 -11.81 27.67 2.15
CA GLY A 119 -11.63 28.85 1.31
C GLY A 119 -10.28 29.57 1.49
N ALA A 120 -9.27 28.88 2.04
CA ALA A 120 -7.92 29.42 2.28
C ALA A 120 -7.01 29.16 1.07
N ASN A 121 -7.04 30.04 0.07
CA ASN A 121 -6.25 29.90 -1.17
C ASN A 121 -4.73 29.87 -0.93
N SER A 122 -4.23 30.39 0.19
CA SER A 122 -2.83 30.34 0.58
C SER A 122 -2.31 28.90 0.79
N LEU A 123 -3.19 27.95 1.10
CA LEU A 123 -2.84 26.55 1.27
C LEU A 123 -2.81 25.77 -0.06
N ASP A 124 -3.33 26.34 -1.13
CA ASP A 124 -3.40 25.74 -2.46
C ASP A 124 -2.15 26.04 -3.31
N SER A 125 -1.25 26.90 -2.84
CA SER A 125 -0.02 27.30 -3.54
C SER A 125 1.16 27.48 -2.61
N GLY A 126 2.38 27.18 -3.13
CA GLY A 126 3.61 27.30 -2.33
C GLY A 126 3.90 28.73 -1.83
N PRO A 127 4.59 28.90 -0.67
CA PRO A 127 5.33 27.87 0.06
C PRO A 127 4.51 27.13 1.15
N TRP A 128 3.28 27.59 1.45
CA TRP A 128 2.50 27.09 2.59
C TRP A 128 2.02 25.65 2.42
N ASP A 129 1.76 25.20 1.17
CA ASP A 129 1.48 23.81 0.86
C ASP A 129 2.57 22.87 1.38
N LYS A 130 3.85 23.21 1.13
CA LYS A 130 5.01 22.43 1.56
C LYS A 130 5.25 22.52 3.05
N VAL A 131 5.05 23.70 3.65
CA VAL A 131 5.18 23.88 5.11
C VAL A 131 4.17 22.99 5.84
N VAL A 132 2.90 23.00 5.40
CA VAL A 132 1.84 22.16 5.98
C VAL A 132 2.14 20.69 5.73
N ALA A 133 2.63 20.30 4.55
CA ALA A 133 3.02 18.94 4.24
C ALA A 133 4.13 18.43 5.17
N LEU A 134 5.20 19.19 5.33
CA LEU A 134 6.31 18.84 6.24
C LEU A 134 5.85 18.79 7.71
N GLY A 135 5.00 19.74 8.12
CA GLY A 135 4.36 19.75 9.44
C GLY A 135 3.50 18.49 9.67
N THR A 136 2.75 18.07 8.66
CA THR A 136 1.93 16.84 8.69
C THR A 136 2.82 15.60 8.88
N ILE A 137 3.91 15.47 8.11
CA ILE A 137 4.84 14.34 8.24
C ILE A 137 5.47 14.32 9.63
N ALA A 138 5.93 15.46 10.14
CA ALA A 138 6.51 15.59 11.47
C ALA A 138 5.49 15.22 12.57
N PHE A 139 4.25 15.70 12.45
CA PHE A 139 3.17 15.41 13.38
C PHE A 139 2.78 13.92 13.36
N VAL A 140 2.67 13.31 12.17
CA VAL A 140 2.46 11.86 12.02
C VAL A 140 3.56 11.07 12.70
N GLY A 141 4.84 11.44 12.47
CA GLY A 141 5.99 10.81 13.12
C GLY A 141 5.93 10.91 14.65
N ALA A 142 5.68 12.10 15.19
CA ALA A 142 5.52 12.33 16.62
C ALA A 142 4.37 11.51 17.21
N LEU A 143 3.22 11.45 16.53
CA LEU A 143 2.06 10.69 16.95
C LEU A 143 2.35 9.19 16.99
N ARG A 144 3.10 8.66 16.02
CA ARG A 144 3.52 7.25 15.98
C ARG A 144 4.52 6.89 17.06
N LEU A 145 5.40 7.80 17.41
CA LEU A 145 6.33 7.63 18.53
C LEU A 145 5.65 7.70 19.90
N ALA A 146 4.64 8.57 20.06
CA ALA A 146 3.99 8.82 21.34
C ALA A 146 2.87 7.82 21.69
N ARG A 147 2.16 7.26 20.72
CA ARG A 147 0.90 6.52 20.97
C ARG A 147 0.91 5.08 20.46
N ARG A 148 0.37 4.23 21.33
CA ARG A 148 0.11 2.80 21.10
C ARG A 148 -1.28 2.57 20.52
N GLN A 149 -1.38 1.75 19.46
CA GLN A 149 -2.53 0.91 19.02
C GLN A 149 -3.98 1.47 18.94
N ARG A 150 -4.35 2.62 19.51
CA ARG A 150 -5.75 3.13 19.43
C ARG A 150 -6.14 3.68 18.05
N MET A 151 -5.18 3.76 17.13
CA MET A 151 -5.41 4.36 15.80
C MET A 151 -6.19 3.44 14.83
N TYR A 152 -6.24 2.14 15.04
CA TYR A 152 -7.00 1.24 14.15
C TYR A 152 -8.51 1.47 14.20
N ALA A 153 -9.08 1.71 15.38
CA ALA A 153 -10.49 2.02 15.51
C ALA A 153 -10.84 3.36 14.84
N ALA A 154 -10.00 4.38 15.03
CA ALA A 154 -10.18 5.67 14.36
C ALA A 154 -10.02 5.53 12.83
N SER A 155 -9.06 4.72 12.37
CA SER A 155 -8.87 4.42 10.95
C SER A 155 -10.12 3.79 10.34
N LEU A 156 -10.76 2.82 11.00
CA LEU A 156 -11.98 2.18 10.50
C LEU A 156 -13.13 3.18 10.35
N VAL A 157 -13.35 4.07 11.34
CA VAL A 157 -14.39 5.10 11.24
C VAL A 157 -14.12 6.03 10.07
N LEU A 158 -12.89 6.52 9.93
CA LEU A 158 -12.51 7.41 8.83
C LEU A 158 -12.61 6.71 7.47
N THR A 159 -12.28 5.43 7.39
CA THR A 159 -12.47 4.60 6.20
C THR A 159 -13.95 4.51 5.80
N VAL A 160 -14.86 4.31 6.75
CA VAL A 160 -16.31 4.28 6.49
C VAL A 160 -16.82 5.65 6.04
N VAL A 161 -16.35 6.73 6.66
CA VAL A 161 -16.66 8.10 6.24
C VAL A 161 -16.18 8.36 4.82
N ASP A 162 -14.97 7.94 4.48
CA ASP A 162 -14.41 8.09 3.13
C ASP A 162 -15.17 7.27 2.08
N LEU A 163 -15.50 6.00 2.37
CA LEU A 163 -16.33 5.18 1.50
C LEU A 163 -17.69 5.85 1.22
N PHE A 164 -18.31 6.39 2.27
CA PHE A 164 -19.55 7.14 2.12
C PHE A 164 -19.35 8.40 1.29
N THR A 165 -18.27 9.14 1.49
CA THR A 165 -17.92 10.35 0.71
C THR A 165 -17.76 10.02 -0.77
N GLN A 166 -17.00 8.98 -1.10
CA GLN A 166 -16.79 8.57 -2.49
C GLN A 166 -18.09 8.07 -3.13
N LEU A 167 -18.86 7.26 -2.42
CA LEU A 167 -20.18 6.79 -2.89
C LEU A 167 -21.14 7.96 -3.12
N LEU A 168 -21.19 8.92 -2.19
CA LEU A 168 -22.01 10.12 -2.31
C LEU A 168 -21.65 10.92 -3.56
N LEU A 169 -20.35 11.13 -3.83
CA LEU A 169 -19.90 11.83 -5.02
C LEU A 169 -20.26 11.07 -6.30
N VAL A 170 -20.13 9.74 -6.32
CA VAL A 170 -20.53 8.91 -7.46
C VAL A 170 -22.04 9.02 -7.71
N VAL A 171 -22.85 8.87 -6.66
CA VAL A 171 -24.32 8.92 -6.79
C VAL A 171 -24.79 10.31 -7.22
N LEU A 172 -24.32 11.38 -6.56
CA LEU A 172 -24.68 12.74 -6.93
C LEU A 172 -24.20 13.10 -8.35
N GLY A 173 -22.96 12.70 -8.68
CA GLY A 173 -22.41 12.96 -10.01
C GLY A 173 -23.18 12.22 -11.12
N LEU A 174 -23.53 10.96 -10.92
CA LEU A 174 -24.37 10.22 -11.87
C LEU A 174 -25.79 10.80 -11.97
N ALA A 175 -26.35 11.29 -10.88
CA ALA A 175 -27.69 11.86 -10.87
C ALA A 175 -27.78 13.25 -11.50
N LEU A 176 -26.78 14.10 -11.30
CA LEU A 176 -26.82 15.54 -11.62
C LEU A 176 -25.96 15.91 -12.85
N LEU A 177 -24.87 15.18 -13.09
CA LEU A 177 -23.91 15.47 -14.17
C LEU A 177 -24.02 14.46 -15.32
N TRP A 178 -25.10 13.66 -15.39
CA TRP A 178 -25.24 12.61 -16.38
C TRP A 178 -25.13 13.13 -17.82
N SER A 179 -24.02 12.82 -18.46
CA SER A 179 -23.71 13.19 -19.84
C SER A 179 -22.87 12.08 -20.49
N PRO A 180 -23.51 11.05 -21.07
CA PRO A 180 -22.80 9.95 -21.72
C PRO A 180 -21.94 10.42 -22.90
N ASP A 181 -22.35 11.47 -23.61
CA ASP A 181 -21.58 12.06 -24.72
C ASP A 181 -20.22 12.60 -24.23
N ALA A 182 -20.16 13.12 -22.99
CA ALA A 182 -18.94 13.62 -22.40
C ALA A 182 -17.85 12.52 -22.25
N LEU A 183 -18.27 11.26 -22.06
CA LEU A 183 -17.35 10.13 -21.91
C LEU A 183 -16.72 9.69 -23.24
N THR A 184 -17.29 10.08 -24.37
CA THR A 184 -16.73 9.77 -25.70
C THR A 184 -15.61 10.74 -26.09
N HIS A 185 -15.55 11.94 -25.45
CA HIS A 185 -14.54 12.93 -25.73
C HIS A 185 -13.16 12.47 -25.22
N GLY A 186 -12.16 12.51 -26.08
CA GLY A 186 -10.80 12.07 -25.74
C GLY A 186 -10.69 10.57 -25.43
N ALA A 187 -11.63 9.75 -25.93
CA ALA A 187 -11.64 8.29 -25.77
C ALA A 187 -11.16 7.55 -27.04
N SER A 188 -10.53 8.25 -27.98
CA SER A 188 -10.03 7.68 -29.24
C SER A 188 -8.58 7.24 -29.08
N LEU A 189 -8.39 5.98 -28.69
CA LEU A 189 -7.07 5.39 -28.49
C LEU A 189 -6.20 5.52 -29.76
N GLY A 190 -4.97 6.00 -29.57
CA GLY A 190 -3.99 6.22 -30.63
C GLY A 190 -3.98 7.65 -31.19
N SER A 191 -5.06 8.44 -30.98
CA SER A 191 -5.12 9.84 -31.36
C SER A 191 -5.27 10.77 -30.16
N SER A 192 -6.25 10.50 -29.30
CA SER A 192 -6.48 11.24 -28.05
C SER A 192 -7.12 10.32 -27.02
N PRO A 193 -6.37 9.73 -26.09
CA PRO A 193 -4.89 9.80 -25.91
C PRO A 193 -4.10 9.01 -26.96
N SER A 194 -2.85 9.40 -27.17
CA SER A 194 -1.89 8.65 -27.98
C SER A 194 -1.44 7.36 -27.27
N TRP A 195 -0.87 6.42 -28.02
CA TRP A 195 -0.28 5.21 -27.41
C TRP A 195 0.82 5.51 -26.39
N HIS A 196 1.61 6.56 -26.65
CA HIS A 196 2.65 7.01 -25.71
C HIS A 196 2.04 7.52 -24.39
N GLU A 197 0.95 8.29 -24.44
CA GLU A 197 0.27 8.79 -23.23
C GLU A 197 -0.35 7.67 -22.42
N ILE A 198 -0.95 6.67 -23.06
CA ILE A 198 -1.45 5.47 -22.35
C ILE A 198 -0.29 4.68 -21.75
N ALA A 199 0.81 4.48 -22.49
CA ALA A 199 2.00 3.82 -21.96
C ALA A 199 2.60 4.60 -20.77
N PHE A 200 2.47 5.92 -20.76
CA PHE A 200 2.85 6.76 -19.64
C PHE A 200 1.83 6.68 -18.47
N ALA A 201 0.54 6.64 -18.74
CA ALA A 201 -0.50 6.59 -17.72
C ALA A 201 -0.55 5.26 -16.94
N LEU A 202 -0.26 4.12 -17.59
CA LEU A 202 -0.38 2.80 -16.98
C LEU A 202 0.50 2.61 -15.72
N PRO A 203 1.80 2.91 -15.72
CA PRO A 203 2.60 2.87 -14.50
C PRO A 203 2.11 3.84 -13.42
N LEU A 204 1.66 5.05 -13.81
CA LEU A 204 1.12 6.03 -12.87
C LEU A 204 -0.19 5.54 -12.23
N ALA A 205 -1.01 4.81 -12.98
CA ALA A 205 -2.26 4.26 -12.46
C ALA A 205 -2.02 3.17 -11.39
N MET A 206 -0.83 2.54 -11.35
CA MET A 206 -0.47 1.65 -10.25
C MET A 206 -0.38 2.39 -8.90
N LEU A 207 -0.10 3.71 -8.92
CA LEU A 207 -0.10 4.54 -7.72
C LEU A 207 -1.50 4.60 -7.07
N ALA A 208 -2.56 4.51 -7.86
CA ALA A 208 -3.93 4.48 -7.33
C ALA A 208 -4.23 3.22 -6.50
N TYR A 209 -3.51 2.12 -6.75
CA TYR A 209 -3.74 0.82 -6.11
C TYR A 209 -2.56 0.43 -5.21
N THR A 210 -2.38 1.15 -4.11
CA THR A 210 -1.38 0.88 -3.07
C THR A 210 -2.03 0.24 -1.85
N GLY A 211 -1.24 -0.27 -0.90
CA GLY A 211 -1.75 -0.66 0.43
C GLY A 211 -1.94 -2.16 0.64
N LEU A 212 -1.76 -2.99 -0.38
CA LEU A 212 -1.77 -4.45 -0.24
C LEU A 212 -0.70 -4.92 0.74
N GLU A 213 0.47 -4.30 0.68
CA GLU A 213 1.63 -4.55 1.49
C GLU A 213 1.36 -4.28 2.96
N THR A 214 0.61 -3.22 3.26
CA THR A 214 0.24 -2.85 4.63
C THR A 214 -0.60 -3.94 5.28
N VAL A 215 -1.56 -4.51 4.54
CA VAL A 215 -2.39 -5.62 5.03
C VAL A 215 -1.57 -6.91 5.17
N ALA A 216 -0.67 -7.19 4.23
CA ALA A 216 0.23 -8.34 4.31
C ALA A 216 1.12 -8.28 5.55
N ASN A 217 1.60 -7.09 5.94
CA ASN A 217 2.39 -6.87 7.14
C ASN A 217 1.61 -7.06 8.46
N LEU A 218 0.27 -7.20 8.41
CA LEU A 218 -0.60 -7.45 9.56
C LEU A 218 -0.89 -8.94 9.80
N ALA A 219 -0.26 -9.85 9.06
CA ALA A 219 -0.51 -11.28 9.15
C ALA A 219 -0.36 -11.85 10.56
N GLU A 220 0.67 -11.43 11.30
CA GLU A 220 0.93 -11.88 12.69
C GLU A 220 -0.11 -11.34 13.67
N GLU A 221 -0.65 -10.15 13.44
CA GLU A 221 -1.64 -9.50 14.30
C GLU A 221 -3.06 -10.00 14.04
N THR A 222 -3.27 -10.78 12.96
CA THR A 222 -4.58 -11.29 12.51
C THR A 222 -5.00 -12.53 13.29
N ARG A 223 -6.27 -12.60 13.74
CA ARG A 223 -6.79 -13.74 14.51
C ARG A 223 -6.85 -15.03 13.71
N ARG A 224 -7.37 -14.99 12.48
CA ARG A 224 -7.50 -16.14 11.54
C ARG A 224 -7.01 -15.75 10.15
N PRO A 225 -5.68 -15.64 9.94
CA PRO A 225 -5.12 -15.09 8.71
C PRO A 225 -5.57 -15.84 7.46
N GLY A 226 -5.65 -17.17 7.48
CA GLY A 226 -6.04 -17.96 6.32
C GLY A 226 -7.45 -17.70 5.76
N VAL A 227 -8.34 -17.08 6.53
CA VAL A 227 -9.72 -16.77 6.11
C VAL A 227 -9.97 -15.27 6.04
N GLN A 228 -9.51 -14.54 7.07
CA GLN A 228 -9.82 -13.11 7.20
C GLN A 228 -9.02 -12.25 6.25
N LEU A 229 -7.73 -12.54 6.03
CA LEU A 229 -6.89 -11.79 5.11
C LEU A 229 -7.41 -11.83 3.66
N PRO A 230 -7.63 -13.00 3.03
CA PRO A 230 -8.14 -13.04 1.67
C PRO A 230 -9.49 -12.34 1.52
N LYS A 231 -10.43 -12.57 2.45
CA LYS A 231 -11.76 -11.94 2.41
C LYS A 231 -11.67 -10.41 2.48
N SER A 232 -10.86 -9.88 3.39
CA SER A 232 -10.72 -8.44 3.57
C SER A 232 -10.00 -7.79 2.39
N LEU A 233 -8.96 -8.46 1.84
CA LEU A 233 -8.25 -7.99 0.66
C LEU A 233 -9.17 -7.88 -0.55
N PHE A 234 -9.86 -8.96 -0.91
CA PHE A 234 -10.71 -8.96 -2.10
C PHE A 234 -11.92 -8.05 -1.98
N ALA A 235 -12.54 -7.98 -0.79
CA ALA A 235 -13.64 -7.06 -0.54
C ALA A 235 -13.17 -5.60 -0.60
N GLY A 236 -12.02 -5.29 0.00
CA GLY A 236 -11.44 -3.94 -0.02
C GLY A 236 -11.08 -3.50 -1.44
N ILE A 237 -10.33 -4.32 -2.18
CA ILE A 237 -9.90 -4.00 -3.55
C ILE A 237 -11.11 -3.90 -4.49
N GLY A 238 -12.07 -4.82 -4.40
CA GLY A 238 -13.28 -4.78 -5.23
C GLY A 238 -14.08 -3.50 -5.02
N ALA A 239 -14.26 -3.08 -3.76
CA ALA A 239 -14.90 -1.81 -3.43
C ALA A 239 -14.14 -0.61 -3.99
N VAL A 240 -12.81 -0.59 -3.85
CA VAL A 240 -11.97 0.48 -4.37
C VAL A 240 -12.03 0.57 -5.90
N VAL A 241 -11.92 -0.56 -6.60
CA VAL A 241 -12.01 -0.57 -8.08
C VAL A 241 -13.35 0.01 -8.53
N ALA A 242 -14.47 -0.38 -7.89
CA ALA A 242 -15.78 0.15 -8.22
C ALA A 242 -15.87 1.66 -7.96
N MET A 243 -15.35 2.14 -6.81
CA MET A 243 -15.36 3.58 -6.47
C MET A 243 -14.47 4.38 -7.42
N TYR A 244 -13.29 3.89 -7.75
CA TYR A 244 -12.34 4.59 -8.64
C TYR A 244 -12.87 4.74 -10.06
N VAL A 245 -13.43 3.68 -10.61
CA VAL A 245 -14.08 3.73 -11.92
C VAL A 245 -15.28 4.68 -11.88
N GLY A 246 -16.12 4.60 -10.84
CA GLY A 246 -17.27 5.49 -10.65
C GLY A 246 -16.86 6.98 -10.57
N ILE A 247 -15.85 7.30 -9.73
CA ILE A 247 -15.33 8.66 -9.58
C ILE A 247 -14.69 9.14 -10.89
N ALA A 248 -13.95 8.31 -11.61
CA ALA A 248 -13.35 8.68 -12.89
C ALA A 248 -14.42 8.96 -13.96
N VAL A 249 -15.47 8.15 -14.00
CA VAL A 249 -16.63 8.38 -14.90
C VAL A 249 -17.29 9.72 -14.58
N VAL A 250 -17.63 9.97 -13.31
CA VAL A 250 -18.22 11.25 -12.88
C VAL A 250 -17.29 12.42 -13.14
N GLY A 251 -16.00 12.26 -12.86
CA GLY A 251 -15.00 13.31 -13.09
C GLY A 251 -14.87 13.69 -14.57
N LEU A 252 -14.96 12.73 -15.50
CA LEU A 252 -14.94 12.99 -16.93
C LEU A 252 -16.28 13.55 -17.45
N MET A 253 -17.41 13.19 -16.83
CA MET A 253 -18.68 13.86 -17.15
C MET A 253 -18.67 15.31 -16.70
N ALA A 254 -18.07 15.62 -15.53
CA ALA A 254 -17.88 16.97 -15.05
C ALA A 254 -16.89 17.77 -15.92
N PHE A 255 -15.80 17.14 -16.34
CA PHE A 255 -14.69 17.75 -17.07
C PHE A 255 -14.26 16.93 -18.28
N PRO A 256 -15.04 16.96 -19.37
CA PRO A 256 -14.72 16.18 -20.57
C PRO A 256 -13.34 16.51 -21.13
N ALA A 257 -12.66 15.52 -21.65
CA ALA A 257 -11.38 15.72 -22.32
C ALA A 257 -11.59 16.40 -23.69
N ARG A 258 -11.04 17.58 -23.88
CA ARG A 258 -11.13 18.36 -25.12
C ARG A 258 -9.75 18.89 -25.51
N GLY A 259 -9.43 18.85 -26.80
CA GLY A 259 -8.14 19.37 -27.27
C GLY A 259 -6.91 18.72 -26.64
N GLY A 260 -7.00 17.43 -26.27
CA GLY A 260 -5.89 16.70 -25.66
C GLY A 260 -5.66 17.00 -24.17
N THR A 261 -6.59 17.71 -23.51
CA THR A 261 -6.49 18.05 -22.08
C THR A 261 -7.83 17.85 -21.38
N THR A 262 -7.79 17.69 -20.04
CA THR A 262 -8.97 17.76 -19.18
C THR A 262 -8.68 18.66 -17.97
N GLN A 263 -9.66 19.42 -17.52
CA GLN A 263 -9.52 20.25 -16.32
C GLN A 263 -9.24 19.39 -15.08
N LEU A 264 -9.65 18.14 -15.09
CA LEU A 264 -9.35 17.18 -14.01
C LEU A 264 -7.85 16.95 -13.87
N GLY A 265 -7.11 16.91 -14.99
CA GLY A 265 -5.66 16.73 -15.04
C GLY A 265 -4.84 18.03 -15.05
N THR A 266 -5.50 19.19 -15.09
CA THR A 266 -4.84 20.52 -15.09
C THR A 266 -5.25 21.35 -13.88
N THR A 267 -6.37 22.05 -13.94
CA THR A 267 -6.87 22.95 -12.88
C THR A 267 -7.15 22.23 -11.57
N TRP A 268 -7.67 21.01 -11.65
CA TRP A 268 -8.06 20.20 -10.50
C TRP A 268 -7.07 19.07 -10.18
N ALA A 269 -5.90 19.06 -10.82
CA ALA A 269 -4.91 18.01 -10.64
C ALA A 269 -4.49 17.81 -9.17
N SER A 270 -4.44 18.90 -8.37
CA SER A 270 -4.06 18.87 -6.95
C SER A 270 -5.21 18.50 -6.00
N ALA A 271 -6.47 18.53 -6.46
CA ALA A 271 -7.63 18.13 -5.66
C ALA A 271 -8.80 17.69 -6.57
N PRO A 272 -8.68 16.56 -7.27
CA PRO A 272 -9.64 16.15 -8.30
C PRO A 272 -11.07 15.93 -7.77
N LEU A 273 -11.23 15.40 -6.55
CA LEU A 273 -12.57 15.23 -5.97
C LEU A 273 -13.23 16.56 -5.61
N MET A 274 -12.44 17.59 -5.24
CA MET A 274 -12.97 18.93 -5.03
C MET A 274 -13.41 19.56 -6.35
N GLY A 275 -12.77 19.21 -7.47
CA GLY A 275 -13.22 19.56 -8.81
C GLY A 275 -14.63 19.03 -9.09
N ILE A 276 -14.89 17.75 -8.79
CA ILE A 276 -16.22 17.16 -8.95
C ILE A 276 -17.26 17.93 -8.11
N VAL A 277 -16.93 18.26 -6.86
CA VAL A 277 -17.81 19.08 -6.00
C VAL A 277 -18.08 20.45 -6.62
N ALA A 278 -17.05 21.11 -7.16
CA ALA A 278 -17.22 22.39 -7.83
C ALA A 278 -18.11 22.31 -9.08
N ALA A 279 -18.07 21.21 -9.83
CA ALA A 279 -18.97 20.99 -10.97
C ALA A 279 -20.44 20.80 -10.54
N LEU A 280 -20.70 20.37 -9.31
CA LEU A 280 -22.05 20.23 -8.75
C LEU A 280 -22.65 21.58 -8.31
N ASP A 281 -21.87 22.65 -8.21
CA ASP A 281 -22.29 23.97 -7.73
C ASP A 281 -23.47 24.52 -8.55
N THR A 282 -23.44 24.34 -9.87
CA THR A 282 -24.52 24.78 -10.76
C THR A 282 -25.83 24.00 -10.64
N HIS A 283 -25.82 22.86 -9.97
CA HIS A 283 -26.95 21.93 -9.84
C HIS A 283 -27.53 21.87 -8.41
N LEU A 284 -26.79 22.39 -7.43
CA LEU A 284 -27.16 22.34 -6.03
C LEU A 284 -27.35 23.77 -5.47
N PRO A 285 -28.36 24.01 -4.64
CA PRO A 285 -28.48 25.29 -3.95
C PRO A 285 -27.34 25.49 -2.94
N ASP A 286 -26.93 26.73 -2.72
CA ASP A 286 -25.79 27.11 -1.87
C ASP A 286 -25.82 26.49 -0.47
N TRP A 287 -26.99 26.35 0.12
CA TRP A 287 -27.16 25.76 1.44
C TRP A 287 -26.82 24.24 1.50
N VAL A 288 -26.78 23.55 0.34
CA VAL A 288 -26.33 22.16 0.19
C VAL A 288 -24.88 22.11 -0.29
N HIS A 289 -24.54 22.92 -1.32
CA HIS A 289 -23.22 22.90 -1.93
C HIS A 289 -22.10 23.31 -0.95
N THR A 290 -22.31 24.38 -0.18
CA THR A 290 -21.30 24.85 0.79
C THR A 290 -20.96 23.81 1.87
N PRO A 291 -21.93 23.17 2.58
CA PRO A 291 -21.64 22.07 3.49
C PRO A 291 -20.99 20.86 2.81
N LEU A 292 -21.42 20.51 1.59
CA LEU A 292 -20.83 19.41 0.82
C LEU A 292 -19.35 19.67 0.50
N ARG A 293 -19.02 20.88 0.08
CA ARG A 293 -17.63 21.31 -0.17
C ARG A 293 -16.77 21.16 1.09
N VAL A 294 -17.23 21.67 2.21
CA VAL A 294 -16.51 21.58 3.49
C VAL A 294 -16.38 20.12 3.91
N TYR A 295 -17.45 19.34 3.81
CA TYR A 295 -17.45 17.92 4.19
C TYR A 295 -16.45 17.11 3.35
N VAL A 296 -16.51 17.21 2.02
CA VAL A 296 -15.62 16.45 1.11
C VAL A 296 -14.17 16.88 1.29
N GLY A 297 -13.90 18.18 1.43
CA GLY A 297 -12.55 18.68 1.64
C GLY A 297 -11.95 18.23 2.97
N LEU A 298 -12.72 18.27 4.06
CA LEU A 298 -12.28 17.77 5.36
C LEU A 298 -12.11 16.24 5.35
N SER A 299 -13.06 15.51 4.76
CA SER A 299 -12.94 14.04 4.61
C SER A 299 -11.68 13.68 3.84
N GLY A 300 -11.39 14.38 2.71
CA GLY A 300 -10.17 14.18 1.91
C GLY A 300 -8.89 14.50 2.71
N ALA A 301 -8.86 15.60 3.45
CA ALA A 301 -7.71 15.94 4.28
C ALA A 301 -7.49 14.88 5.39
N PHE A 302 -8.57 14.39 6.02
CA PHE A 302 -8.46 13.36 7.06
C PHE A 302 -8.01 12.02 6.52
N ILE A 303 -8.53 11.56 5.37
CA ILE A 303 -8.12 10.27 4.82
C ILE A 303 -6.66 10.31 4.35
N LEU A 304 -6.19 11.42 3.77
CA LEU A 304 -4.79 11.64 3.42
C LEU A 304 -3.89 11.65 4.65
N PHE A 305 -4.32 12.25 5.76
CA PHE A 305 -3.60 12.17 7.02
C PHE A 305 -3.49 10.72 7.53
N VAL A 306 -4.56 9.93 7.43
CA VAL A 306 -4.55 8.52 7.80
C VAL A 306 -3.63 7.73 6.89
N ALA A 307 -3.65 7.98 5.58
CA ALA A 307 -2.74 7.34 4.62
C ALA A 307 -1.27 7.61 4.95
N ALA A 308 -0.89 8.86 5.19
CA ALA A 308 0.47 9.19 5.63
C ALA A 308 0.84 8.45 6.93
N ALA A 309 -0.08 8.38 7.89
CA ALA A 309 0.15 7.72 9.16
C ALA A 309 0.25 6.18 9.03
N THR A 310 -0.54 5.54 8.17
CA THR A 310 -0.47 4.09 7.92
C THR A 310 0.78 3.72 7.13
N SER A 311 1.18 4.53 6.13
CA SER A 311 2.40 4.32 5.35
C SER A 311 3.66 4.43 6.22
N VAL A 312 3.77 5.42 7.12
CA VAL A 312 4.87 5.48 8.11
C VAL A 312 4.92 4.22 8.98
N SER A 313 3.77 3.65 9.35
CA SER A 313 3.73 2.41 10.12
C SER A 313 4.10 1.19 9.30
N GLY A 314 3.68 1.13 8.03
CA GLY A 314 4.05 0.08 7.07
C GLY A 314 5.56 0.03 6.85
N PHE A 315 6.15 1.20 6.59
CA PHE A 315 7.61 1.35 6.52
C PHE A 315 8.29 0.83 7.79
N GLY A 316 7.78 1.24 8.96
CA GLY A 316 8.34 0.83 10.24
C GLY A 316 8.33 -0.68 10.46
N ARG A 317 7.26 -1.38 10.05
CA ARG A 317 7.15 -2.84 10.14
C ARG A 317 8.09 -3.55 9.16
N LEU A 318 8.14 -3.08 7.92
CA LEU A 318 9.03 -3.63 6.90
C LEU A 318 10.49 -3.44 7.30
N ALA A 319 10.87 -2.24 7.77
CA ALA A 319 12.22 -1.95 8.24
C ALA A 319 12.60 -2.80 9.47
N TYR A 320 11.65 -3.03 10.39
CA TYR A 320 11.83 -3.94 11.50
C TYR A 320 12.11 -5.37 11.03
N SER A 321 11.28 -5.89 10.12
CA SER A 321 11.47 -7.23 9.56
C SER A 321 12.83 -7.40 8.88
N LEU A 322 13.23 -6.45 8.03
CA LEU A 322 14.55 -6.48 7.39
C LEU A 322 15.71 -6.37 8.41
N GLY A 323 15.53 -5.58 9.47
CA GLY A 323 16.50 -5.43 10.55
C GLY A 323 16.67 -6.69 11.41
N GLU A 324 15.56 -7.38 11.72
CA GLU A 324 15.53 -8.64 12.47
C GLU A 324 16.24 -9.76 11.69
N HIS A 325 16.01 -9.84 10.38
CA HIS A 325 16.67 -10.81 9.49
C HIS A 325 18.08 -10.39 9.04
N GLY A 326 18.66 -9.36 9.66
CA GLY A 326 20.04 -9.01 9.41
C GLY A 326 20.32 -8.33 8.06
N GLN A 327 19.29 -7.85 7.40
CA GLN A 327 19.36 -7.18 6.11
C GLN A 327 19.53 -5.65 6.25
N LEU A 328 19.16 -5.10 7.40
CA LEU A 328 19.40 -3.70 7.80
C LEU A 328 20.23 -3.63 9.08
N PRO A 329 20.77 -2.42 9.44
CA PRO A 329 21.42 -2.21 10.71
C PRO A 329 20.60 -2.67 11.90
N ARG A 330 21.23 -3.21 12.93
CA ARG A 330 20.56 -3.79 14.12
C ARG A 330 19.59 -2.86 14.82
N VAL A 331 19.76 -1.56 14.67
CA VAL A 331 18.90 -0.54 15.31
C VAL A 331 17.47 -0.59 14.77
N PHE A 332 17.28 -0.97 13.50
CA PHE A 332 15.95 -1.13 12.90
C PHE A 332 15.20 -2.36 13.42
N GLY A 333 15.90 -3.44 13.74
CA GLY A 333 15.35 -4.67 14.31
C GLY A 333 15.02 -4.58 15.82
N ARG A 334 15.00 -3.38 16.41
CA ARG A 334 14.69 -3.19 17.84
C ARG A 334 13.36 -2.48 18.03
N LEU A 335 12.44 -3.13 18.73
CA LEU A 335 11.15 -2.54 19.09
C LEU A 335 11.26 -1.80 20.45
N HIS A 336 10.66 -0.62 20.52
CA HIS A 336 10.51 0.08 21.77
C HIS A 336 9.52 -0.66 22.69
N ARG A 337 9.89 -0.88 23.96
CA ARG A 337 9.14 -1.76 24.90
C ARG A 337 7.68 -1.35 25.13
N ARG A 338 7.35 -0.07 25.09
CA ARG A 338 5.99 0.42 25.34
C ARG A 338 5.14 0.59 24.09
N THR A 339 5.75 1.02 22.98
CA THR A 339 5.03 1.38 21.76
C THR A 339 5.03 0.25 20.72
N LEU A 340 5.92 -0.75 20.86
CA LEU A 340 6.08 -1.87 19.92
C LEU A 340 6.34 -1.43 18.47
N VAL A 341 7.03 -0.30 18.31
CA VAL A 341 7.50 0.23 17.02
C VAL A 341 9.00 0.45 17.08
N SER A 342 9.67 0.46 15.94
CA SER A 342 11.08 0.87 15.83
C SER A 342 11.16 2.40 15.70
N PRO A 343 11.64 3.14 16.70
CA PRO A 343 11.72 4.60 16.63
C PRO A 343 12.62 5.09 15.49
N GLN A 344 13.71 4.36 15.24
CA GLN A 344 14.65 4.66 14.16
C GLN A 344 14.02 4.52 12.79
N ALA A 345 13.15 3.52 12.60
CA ALA A 345 12.43 3.34 11.35
C ALA A 345 11.42 4.47 11.12
N ILE A 346 10.68 4.88 12.15
CA ILE A 346 9.75 6.02 12.05
C ILE A 346 10.51 7.30 11.72
N LEU A 347 11.63 7.56 12.41
CA LEU A 347 12.45 8.75 12.14
C LEU A 347 13.00 8.72 10.71
N ALA A 348 13.49 7.57 10.24
CA ALA A 348 13.96 7.41 8.86
C ALA A 348 12.84 7.69 7.86
N ALA A 349 11.61 7.17 8.07
CA ALA A 349 10.46 7.46 7.22
C ALA A 349 10.15 8.96 7.16
N VAL A 350 10.10 9.63 8.31
CA VAL A 350 9.85 11.08 8.40
C VAL A 350 10.93 11.86 7.65
N VAL A 351 12.20 11.57 7.92
CA VAL A 351 13.33 12.31 7.30
C VAL A 351 13.36 12.10 5.79
N ILE A 352 13.25 10.85 5.33
CA ILE A 352 13.35 10.53 3.89
C ILE A 352 12.13 11.06 3.14
N SER A 353 10.90 10.90 3.65
CA SER A 353 9.70 11.45 2.99
C SER A 353 9.73 12.98 2.95
N SER A 354 10.21 13.65 4.01
CA SER A 354 10.42 15.11 4.00
C SER A 354 11.51 15.52 3.00
N ALA A 355 12.60 14.79 2.92
CA ALA A 355 13.67 15.03 1.95
C ALA A 355 13.16 14.85 0.51
N LEU A 356 12.32 13.84 0.23
CA LEU A 356 11.69 13.65 -1.07
C LEU A 356 10.87 14.88 -1.48
N ILE A 357 10.07 15.46 -0.59
CA ILE A 357 9.32 16.69 -0.86
C ILE A 357 10.27 17.85 -1.19
N LEU A 358 11.31 18.05 -0.37
CA LEU A 358 12.22 19.18 -0.55
C LEU A 358 13.09 19.07 -1.81
N VAL A 359 13.60 17.87 -2.09
CA VAL A 359 14.46 17.61 -3.28
C VAL A 359 13.65 17.70 -4.57
N THR A 360 12.38 17.28 -4.55
CA THR A 360 11.53 17.35 -5.75
C THR A 360 10.86 18.71 -5.93
N ALA A 361 10.82 19.55 -4.91
CA ALA A 361 10.17 20.87 -4.95
C ALA A 361 10.62 21.79 -6.12
N PRO A 362 11.91 21.83 -6.53
CA PRO A 362 12.34 22.67 -7.65
C PRO A 362 12.04 22.07 -9.03
N LEU A 363 11.54 20.82 -9.12
CA LEU A 363 11.22 20.17 -10.38
C LEU A 363 9.95 20.79 -11.00
N ALA A 364 9.87 20.78 -12.32
CA ALA A 364 8.67 21.24 -13.04
C ALA A 364 7.43 20.40 -12.74
N HIS A 365 7.63 19.09 -12.53
CA HIS A 365 6.55 18.12 -12.26
C HIS A 365 6.90 17.19 -11.08
N PRO A 366 6.92 17.71 -9.83
CA PRO A 366 7.38 16.97 -8.67
C PRO A 366 6.51 15.74 -8.37
N VAL A 367 5.20 15.87 -8.55
CA VAL A 367 4.25 14.77 -8.26
C VAL A 367 4.40 13.64 -9.29
N ALA A 368 4.55 13.95 -10.57
CA ALA A 368 4.79 12.95 -11.62
C ALA A 368 6.14 12.25 -11.43
N PHE A 369 7.16 12.96 -10.96
CA PHE A 369 8.45 12.38 -10.61
C PHE A 369 8.30 11.36 -9.48
N LEU A 370 7.66 11.72 -8.36
CA LEU A 370 7.40 10.83 -7.23
C LEU A 370 6.56 9.61 -7.63
N ALA A 371 5.49 9.82 -8.40
CA ALA A 371 4.63 8.76 -8.89
C ALA A 371 5.38 7.76 -9.79
N SER A 372 6.27 8.26 -10.63
CA SER A 372 7.11 7.41 -11.50
C SER A 372 8.12 6.58 -10.69
N LEU A 373 8.75 7.19 -9.69
CA LEU A 373 9.67 6.52 -8.79
C LEU A 373 8.95 5.48 -7.91
N PHE A 374 7.73 5.79 -7.48
CA PHE A 374 6.84 4.85 -6.80
C PHE A 374 6.59 3.60 -7.68
N SER A 375 6.17 3.83 -8.94
CA SER A 375 5.84 2.75 -9.88
C SER A 375 7.02 1.83 -10.13
N PHE A 376 8.24 2.37 -10.20
CA PHE A 376 9.47 1.57 -10.30
C PHE A 376 9.59 0.57 -9.14
N GLY A 377 9.43 1.02 -7.91
CA GLY A 377 9.60 0.18 -6.72
C GLY A 377 8.49 -0.86 -6.58
N VAL A 378 7.24 -0.41 -6.68
CA VAL A 378 6.08 -1.28 -6.43
C VAL A 378 5.92 -2.36 -7.49
N LEU A 379 6.12 -2.04 -8.77
CA LEU A 379 6.03 -3.02 -9.86
C LEU A 379 7.12 -4.09 -9.77
N LEU A 380 8.34 -3.70 -9.37
CA LEU A 380 9.42 -4.65 -9.11
C LEU A 380 9.07 -5.61 -7.96
N ALA A 381 8.56 -5.07 -6.86
CA ALA A 381 8.16 -5.86 -5.70
C ALA A 381 6.98 -6.78 -6.00
N PHE A 382 5.97 -6.31 -6.74
CA PHE A 382 4.83 -7.13 -7.15
C PHE A 382 5.24 -8.28 -8.07
N THR A 383 6.12 -8.00 -9.03
CA THR A 383 6.69 -9.04 -9.90
C THR A 383 7.43 -10.08 -9.06
N ALA A 384 8.31 -9.64 -8.16
CA ALA A 384 9.06 -10.53 -7.28
C ALA A 384 8.18 -11.37 -6.37
N ALA A 385 7.10 -10.79 -5.79
CA ALA A 385 6.15 -11.50 -4.94
C ALA A 385 5.42 -12.62 -5.70
N GLN A 386 4.99 -12.36 -6.93
CA GLN A 386 4.31 -13.35 -7.77
C GLN A 386 5.27 -14.48 -8.20
N LEU A 387 6.49 -14.13 -8.58
CA LEU A 387 7.54 -15.13 -8.86
C LEU A 387 7.88 -15.97 -7.62
N ALA A 388 7.87 -15.35 -6.44
CA ALA A 388 8.10 -16.06 -5.18
C ALA A 388 7.03 -17.12 -4.89
N VAL A 389 5.74 -16.79 -5.11
CA VAL A 389 4.65 -17.77 -4.95
C VAL A 389 4.80 -18.94 -5.92
N ILE A 390 5.16 -18.67 -7.19
CA ILE A 390 5.43 -19.73 -8.18
C ILE A 390 6.60 -20.60 -7.73
N GLN A 391 7.69 -20.01 -7.24
CA GLN A 391 8.87 -20.72 -6.79
C GLN A 391 8.60 -21.55 -5.52
N LEU A 392 7.88 -21.01 -4.53
CA LEU A 392 7.51 -21.72 -3.32
C LEU A 392 6.65 -22.96 -3.61
N ARG A 393 5.82 -22.92 -4.65
CA ARG A 393 5.07 -24.11 -5.08
C ARG A 393 5.95 -25.19 -5.71
N ARG A 394 7.10 -24.79 -6.30
CA ARG A 394 8.09 -25.73 -6.86
C ARG A 394 8.95 -26.34 -5.77
N THR A 395 9.43 -25.53 -4.84
CA THR A 395 10.38 -25.95 -3.79
C THR A 395 9.69 -26.63 -2.61
N GLU A 396 8.47 -26.19 -2.24
CA GLU A 396 7.71 -26.71 -1.11
C GLU A 396 6.31 -27.21 -1.55
N PRO A 397 6.19 -28.23 -2.42
CA PRO A 397 4.91 -28.64 -3.02
C PRO A 397 3.91 -29.18 -1.98
N ASN A 398 4.41 -29.81 -0.91
CA ASN A 398 3.60 -30.46 0.13
C ASN A 398 3.23 -29.52 1.29
N ARG A 399 3.67 -28.26 1.25
CA ARG A 399 3.37 -27.30 2.32
C ARG A 399 1.89 -26.96 2.34
N ARG A 400 1.31 -26.90 3.54
CA ARG A 400 -0.10 -26.54 3.73
C ARG A 400 -0.32 -25.06 3.42
N ARG A 401 -1.18 -24.77 2.44
CA ARG A 401 -1.58 -23.42 2.04
C ARG A 401 -3.02 -23.16 2.47
N PRO A 402 -3.26 -22.31 3.49
CA PRO A 402 -4.61 -21.98 3.95
C PRO A 402 -5.47 -21.30 2.88
N PHE A 403 -4.86 -20.45 2.06
CA PHE A 403 -5.43 -19.92 0.82
C PHE A 403 -4.55 -20.35 -0.35
N LYS A 404 -5.15 -20.69 -1.47
CA LYS A 404 -4.46 -21.12 -2.69
C LYS A 404 -5.01 -20.35 -3.88
N VAL A 405 -4.12 -19.73 -4.65
CA VAL A 405 -4.50 -19.04 -5.90
C VAL A 405 -5.28 -20.01 -6.79
N PRO A 406 -6.44 -19.61 -7.32
CA PRO A 406 -7.24 -20.45 -8.22
C PRO A 406 -6.57 -20.64 -9.59
N LEU A 407 -7.20 -21.42 -10.50
CA LEU A 407 -6.76 -21.66 -11.87
C LEU A 407 -5.32 -22.19 -11.94
N ASN A 408 -5.13 -23.40 -11.42
CA ASN A 408 -3.83 -24.06 -11.40
C ASN A 408 -3.68 -25.04 -12.56
N VAL A 409 -2.53 -25.01 -13.23
CA VAL A 409 -2.15 -25.99 -14.26
C VAL A 409 -1.00 -26.83 -13.74
N ARG A 410 -1.10 -28.15 -13.91
CA ARG A 410 0.00 -29.06 -13.54
C ARG A 410 1.02 -29.18 -14.67
N ILE A 411 2.24 -28.72 -14.41
CA ILE A 411 3.36 -28.81 -15.32
C ILE A 411 4.45 -29.65 -14.65
N ARG A 412 4.80 -30.79 -15.23
CA ARG A 412 5.82 -31.72 -14.70
C ARG A 412 5.61 -32.09 -13.21
N GLY A 413 4.36 -32.31 -12.83
CA GLY A 413 4.00 -32.67 -11.44
C GLY A 413 3.87 -31.51 -10.46
N VAL A 414 4.22 -30.29 -10.84
CA VAL A 414 4.10 -29.07 -10.03
C VAL A 414 2.83 -28.30 -10.43
N GLU A 415 2.07 -27.82 -9.44
CA GLU A 415 0.92 -26.95 -9.67
C GLU A 415 1.39 -25.49 -9.84
N VAL A 416 1.25 -24.97 -11.04
CA VAL A 416 1.61 -23.59 -11.39
C VAL A 416 0.35 -22.72 -11.36
N PRO A 417 0.31 -21.63 -10.58
CA PRO A 417 -0.83 -20.71 -10.52
C PRO A 417 -0.82 -19.80 -11.75
N VAL A 418 -1.75 -20.01 -12.68
CA VAL A 418 -1.84 -19.21 -13.91
C VAL A 418 -2.00 -17.71 -13.62
N PRO A 419 -2.85 -17.26 -12.66
CA PRO A 419 -2.95 -15.84 -12.33
C PRO A 419 -1.62 -15.23 -11.89
N SER A 420 -0.82 -15.93 -11.07
CA SER A 420 0.49 -15.43 -10.65
C SER A 420 1.47 -15.30 -11.81
N VAL A 421 1.40 -16.20 -12.81
CA VAL A 421 2.24 -16.10 -14.01
C VAL A 421 1.82 -14.91 -14.87
N VAL A 422 0.52 -14.78 -15.16
CA VAL A 422 -0.03 -13.66 -15.92
C VAL A 422 0.26 -12.33 -15.24
N GLY A 423 0.05 -12.26 -13.93
CA GLY A 423 0.34 -11.08 -13.15
C GLY A 423 1.82 -10.71 -13.14
N ALA A 424 2.72 -11.69 -12.98
CA ALA A 424 4.17 -11.44 -13.03
C ALA A 424 4.61 -10.90 -14.39
N VAL A 425 4.11 -11.48 -15.48
CA VAL A 425 4.39 -10.99 -16.83
C VAL A 425 3.84 -9.59 -17.03
N ALA A 426 2.60 -9.33 -16.62
CA ALA A 426 1.97 -8.03 -16.78
C ALA A 426 2.66 -6.93 -15.95
N THR A 427 2.93 -7.18 -14.65
CA THR A 427 3.63 -6.21 -13.80
C THR A 427 5.05 -5.94 -14.25
N PHE A 428 5.76 -6.96 -14.72
CA PHE A 428 7.10 -6.81 -15.31
C PHE A 428 7.07 -6.03 -16.63
N SER A 429 6.08 -6.29 -17.50
CA SER A 429 5.92 -5.54 -18.75
C SER A 429 5.63 -4.07 -18.48
N ILE A 430 4.74 -3.75 -17.52
CA ILE A 430 4.47 -2.36 -17.11
C ILE A 430 5.72 -1.73 -16.49
N TRP A 431 6.52 -2.49 -15.75
CA TRP A 431 7.81 -2.01 -15.21
C TRP A 431 8.79 -1.63 -16.33
N ILE A 432 8.90 -2.44 -17.39
CA ILE A 432 9.70 -2.10 -18.58
C ILE A 432 9.16 -0.82 -19.22
N VAL A 433 7.85 -0.69 -19.37
CA VAL A 433 7.23 0.52 -19.90
C VAL A 433 7.56 1.74 -19.02
N ALA A 434 7.48 1.61 -17.68
CA ALA A 434 7.87 2.67 -16.76
C ALA A 434 9.34 3.09 -16.96
N MET A 435 10.25 2.14 -17.12
CA MET A 435 11.67 2.40 -17.40
C MET A 435 11.87 3.10 -18.77
N ALA A 436 11.03 2.79 -19.75
CA ALA A 436 11.11 3.40 -21.07
C ALA A 436 10.53 4.81 -21.12
N THR A 437 9.42 5.06 -20.42
CA THR A 437 8.65 6.31 -20.54
C THR A 437 8.96 7.35 -19.46
N HIS A 438 9.41 6.91 -18.26
CA HIS A 438 9.57 7.80 -17.11
C HIS A 438 11.05 8.00 -16.73
N PRO A 439 11.61 9.23 -16.86
CA PRO A 439 12.99 9.51 -16.47
C PRO A 439 13.30 9.23 -15.00
N ALA A 440 12.36 9.51 -14.09
CA ALA A 440 12.54 9.22 -12.66
C ALA A 440 12.69 7.72 -12.39
N ALA A 441 11.87 6.88 -13.00
CA ALA A 441 11.98 5.42 -12.90
C ALA A 441 13.32 4.93 -13.47
N ARG A 442 13.72 5.49 -14.63
CA ARG A 442 14.96 5.09 -15.35
C ARG A 442 16.23 5.42 -14.60
N TYR A 443 16.32 6.59 -13.94
CA TYR A 443 17.55 7.05 -13.30
C TYR A 443 17.51 6.95 -11.78
N ALA A 444 16.47 7.49 -11.13
CA ALA A 444 16.38 7.49 -9.68
C ALA A 444 16.06 6.10 -9.12
N GLY A 445 15.31 5.28 -9.83
CA GLY A 445 14.99 3.91 -9.41
C GLY A 445 16.23 3.03 -9.24
N PRO A 446 17.06 2.85 -10.28
CA PRO A 446 18.34 2.11 -10.15
C PRO A 446 19.31 2.73 -9.13
N ALA A 447 19.36 4.07 -9.03
CA ALA A 447 20.18 4.75 -8.02
C ALA A 447 19.73 4.40 -6.59
N TRP A 448 18.41 4.33 -6.35
CA TRP A 448 17.83 3.88 -5.09
C TRP A 448 18.22 2.43 -4.78
N LEU A 449 18.10 1.51 -5.76
CA LEU A 449 18.51 0.12 -5.57
C LEU A 449 20.02 -0.01 -5.32
N ALA A 450 20.85 0.76 -6.01
CA ALA A 450 22.31 0.77 -5.81
C ALA A 450 22.66 1.24 -4.38
N ALA A 451 22.02 2.31 -3.90
CA ALA A 451 22.19 2.78 -2.53
C ALA A 451 21.79 1.70 -1.49
N GLY A 452 20.67 1.02 -1.71
CA GLY A 452 20.26 -0.10 -0.88
C GLY A 452 21.26 -1.26 -0.91
N LEU A 453 21.75 -1.63 -2.09
CA LEU A 453 22.73 -2.70 -2.23
C LEU A 453 24.03 -2.39 -1.50
N VAL A 454 24.52 -1.15 -1.58
CA VAL A 454 25.70 -0.70 -0.81
C VAL A 454 25.44 -0.84 0.69
N LEU A 455 24.28 -0.38 1.18
CA LEU A 455 23.91 -0.53 2.58
C LEU A 455 23.85 -2.00 3.01
N TYR A 456 23.25 -2.85 2.17
CA TYR A 456 23.17 -4.29 2.42
C TYR A 456 24.56 -4.93 2.52
N LEU A 457 25.47 -4.59 1.59
CA LEU A 457 26.84 -5.11 1.57
C LEU A 457 27.60 -4.71 2.84
N VAL A 458 27.47 -3.46 3.28
CA VAL A 458 28.09 -2.96 4.53
C VAL A 458 27.55 -3.74 5.73
N VAL A 459 26.24 -3.85 5.85
CA VAL A 459 25.60 -4.55 6.98
C VAL A 459 25.98 -6.04 7.03
N ARG A 460 26.07 -6.71 5.87
CA ARG A 460 26.48 -8.11 5.80
C ARG A 460 27.95 -8.32 6.17
N ARG A 461 28.83 -7.42 5.73
CA ARG A 461 30.24 -7.45 6.12
C ARG A 461 30.41 -7.25 7.64
N GLU A 462 29.73 -6.30 8.23
CA GLU A 462 29.75 -6.07 9.70
C GLU A 462 29.28 -7.28 10.51
N ARG A 463 28.39 -8.09 9.93
CA ARG A 463 27.84 -9.31 10.57
C ARG A 463 28.65 -10.58 10.28
N GLY A 464 29.60 -10.53 9.35
CA GLY A 464 30.33 -11.72 8.91
C GLY A 464 29.43 -12.77 8.22
N ALA A 465 28.28 -12.34 7.68
CA ALA A 465 27.30 -13.23 7.04
C ALA A 465 27.48 -13.24 5.52
N GLY A 466 27.26 -14.38 4.88
CA GLY A 466 27.28 -14.54 3.43
C GLY A 466 26.17 -13.73 2.75
N LEU A 467 26.38 -13.27 1.52
CA LEU A 467 25.42 -12.42 0.80
C LEU A 467 24.09 -13.10 0.49
N LEU A 468 24.10 -14.40 0.25
CA LEU A 468 22.92 -15.19 -0.13
C LEU A 468 22.41 -16.06 1.04
N GLU A 469 23.10 -16.04 2.17
CA GLU A 469 22.88 -16.90 3.31
C GLU A 469 21.66 -16.42 4.11
N HIS A 470 20.77 -17.34 4.49
CA HIS A 470 19.67 -17.02 5.39
C HIS A 470 20.20 -16.78 6.81
N VAL A 471 19.99 -15.58 7.33
CA VAL A 471 20.16 -15.34 8.76
C VAL A 471 18.88 -15.77 9.45
N VAL A 472 18.98 -16.89 10.19
CA VAL A 472 17.87 -17.39 11.01
C VAL A 472 17.61 -16.37 12.12
N SER A 473 16.39 -15.83 12.17
CA SER A 473 15.98 -14.96 13.27
C SER A 473 15.99 -15.73 14.59
N THR A 474 16.17 -15.03 15.70
CA THR A 474 16.24 -15.65 17.03
C THR A 474 14.94 -16.42 17.38
N ASP A 475 13.82 -16.09 16.74
CA ASP A 475 12.53 -16.78 16.87
C ASP A 475 12.41 -18.05 15.99
N GLU A 476 13.21 -18.15 14.91
CA GLU A 476 13.34 -19.37 14.09
C GLU A 476 14.34 -20.38 14.65
N GLN A 477 15.06 -20.07 15.71
CA GLN A 477 15.77 -21.10 16.45
C GLN A 477 14.71 -22.08 16.97
N VAL A 478 14.45 -23.08 16.13
CA VAL A 478 13.71 -24.28 16.48
C VAL A 478 14.30 -24.71 17.82
N VAL A 479 13.53 -24.54 18.88
CA VAL A 479 13.78 -25.32 20.09
C VAL A 479 13.88 -26.75 19.57
N PRO A 480 15.04 -27.42 19.66
CA PRO A 480 15.14 -28.81 19.22
C PRO A 480 13.92 -29.49 19.81
N GLU A 481 13.17 -30.25 19.00
CA GLU A 481 12.06 -31.05 19.53
C GLU A 481 12.57 -31.71 20.79
N ALA A 482 12.31 -31.08 21.92
CA ALA A 482 12.59 -31.64 23.20
C ALA A 482 11.65 -32.83 23.25
N THR A 483 12.17 -34.00 22.95
CA THR A 483 11.50 -35.26 23.21
C THR A 483 11.27 -35.29 24.70
N PHE A 484 10.12 -34.74 25.11
CA PHE A 484 9.70 -34.79 26.50
C PHE A 484 9.41 -36.26 26.82
N THR A 485 10.35 -36.92 27.45
CA THR A 485 10.15 -38.29 28.01
C THR A 485 9.18 -38.27 29.19
N LYS A 486 8.90 -37.09 29.78
CA LYS A 486 7.91 -36.93 30.86
C LYS A 486 7.27 -35.53 30.74
N ILE A 487 5.96 -35.48 30.56
CA ILE A 487 5.16 -34.26 30.59
C ILE A 487 4.50 -34.15 31.96
N LEU A 488 4.92 -33.21 32.80
CA LEU A 488 4.24 -32.88 34.05
C LEU A 488 3.09 -31.91 33.73
N VAL A 489 1.87 -32.43 33.69
CA VAL A 489 0.65 -31.62 33.57
C VAL A 489 0.21 -31.30 35.01
N PRO A 490 0.28 -30.05 35.46
CA PRO A 490 -0.28 -29.65 36.75
C PRO A 490 -1.80 -29.68 36.66
N MET A 491 -2.42 -30.78 36.98
CA MET A 491 -3.87 -30.88 37.11
C MET A 491 -4.27 -30.44 38.51
N LYS A 492 -5.08 -29.40 38.61
CA LYS A 492 -5.79 -29.05 39.86
C LYS A 492 -6.90 -30.09 40.03
N LEU A 493 -6.61 -31.16 40.75
CA LEU A 493 -7.58 -32.21 41.06
C LEU A 493 -8.65 -31.61 41.99
N GLY A 494 -9.86 -31.44 41.48
CA GLY A 494 -11.03 -31.15 42.31
C GLY A 494 -11.35 -32.31 43.26
N PRO A 495 -12.19 -32.15 44.26
CA PRO A 495 -12.46 -33.14 45.34
C PRO A 495 -12.86 -34.54 44.82
N MET A 496 -13.48 -34.63 43.64
CA MET A 496 -13.90 -35.93 43.06
C MET A 496 -12.75 -36.73 42.42
N ALA A 497 -11.70 -36.07 41.92
CA ALA A 497 -10.61 -36.77 41.24
C ALA A 497 -9.65 -37.47 42.22
N ARG A 498 -9.68 -37.10 43.51
CA ARG A 498 -8.88 -37.77 44.55
C ARG A 498 -9.32 -39.20 44.86
N ARG A 499 -10.52 -39.65 44.47
CA ARG A 499 -11.07 -40.98 44.75
C ARG A 499 -10.51 -42.07 43.82
N TRP A 500 -9.92 -41.72 42.69
CA TRP A 500 -9.47 -42.69 41.67
C TRP A 500 -7.95 -42.90 41.63
N TRP A 501 -7.20 -42.11 42.36
CA TRP A 501 -5.74 -42.25 42.43
C TRP A 501 -5.32 -42.73 43.83
N ARG A 502 -5.39 -44.08 44.07
CA ARG A 502 -4.61 -44.75 45.12
C ARG A 502 -3.50 -45.52 44.41
N PRO A 503 -2.19 -45.30 44.73
CA PRO A 503 -1.13 -46.15 44.25
C PRO A 503 -1.33 -47.55 44.89
N ARG A 504 -1.24 -48.59 44.08
CA ARG A 504 -1.02 -49.98 44.54
C ARG A 504 0.43 -50.16 44.84
#